data_45724b1ddadaed59f232330af871b55e
#
_entry.id   45724b1ddadaed59f232330af871b55e
#
_cell.length_a   1.000
_cell.length_b   1.000
_cell.length_c   1.000
_cell.angle_alpha   90.00
_cell.angle_beta   90.00
_cell.angle_gamma   90.00
#
_symmetry.space_group_name_H-M   'P 1'
#
loop_
_entity.id
_entity.type
_entity.pdbx_description
1 polymer ?
#
loop_
_entity_poly.entity_id
_entity_poly.type
_entity_poly.pdbx_seq_one_letter_code
_entity_poly.pdbx_strand_id
1 'polypeptide(L)' 'MNACAPGYIYTERWDALDVKIRARRRANCPLGIEAKGADIANVVAFLASEESGNMTGEIVTCDAGCSCQHMPADVDF' A
#
# COMPACT_ATOMS: atom_id res chain seq x y z
N MET A 1 -16.74 -11.74 -5.33
CA MET A 1 -16.43 -10.67 -4.35
C MET A 1 -14.96 -10.70 -4.00
N ASN A 2 -14.29 -9.57 -4.14
CA ASN A 2 -12.87 -9.39 -3.82
C ASN A 2 -12.70 -8.19 -2.90
N ALA A 3 -11.54 -8.10 -2.26
CA ALA A 3 -11.20 -6.99 -1.38
C ALA A 3 -9.87 -6.37 -1.81
N CYS A 4 -9.71 -5.07 -1.57
CA CYS A 4 -8.46 -4.37 -1.76
C CYS A 4 -7.91 -3.96 -0.38
N ALA A 5 -6.65 -4.29 -0.12
CA ALA A 5 -5.99 -3.95 1.14
C ALA A 5 -4.86 -2.95 0.87
N PRO A 6 -5.09 -1.65 1.08
CA PRO A 6 -4.06 -0.64 0.89
C PRO A 6 -3.10 -0.58 2.07
N GLY A 7 -1.89 -0.03 1.82
CA GLY A 7 -0.95 0.32 2.87
C GLY A 7 -1.00 1.81 3.19
N TYR A 8 0.18 2.44 3.33
CA TYR A 8 0.24 3.89 3.56
C TYR A 8 -0.19 4.65 2.32
N ILE A 9 -1.14 5.56 2.49
CA ILE A 9 -1.66 6.40 1.41
C ILE A 9 -1.40 7.86 1.77
N TYR A 10 -0.96 8.65 0.79
CA TYR A 10 -0.79 10.08 0.98
C TYR A 10 -2.13 10.76 1.24
N THR A 11 -2.19 11.55 2.31
CA THR A 11 -3.28 12.47 2.64
C THR A 11 -2.66 13.71 3.26
N GLU A 12 -3.47 14.74 3.52
CA GLU A 12 -2.98 15.93 4.22
C GLU A 12 -2.38 15.59 5.58
N ARG A 13 -2.87 14.55 6.24
CA ARG A 13 -2.33 14.09 7.52
C ARG A 13 -0.89 13.59 7.39
N TRP A 14 -0.52 13.10 6.21
CA TRP A 14 0.84 12.65 5.95
C TRP A 14 1.83 13.82 6.08
N ASP A 15 1.46 14.99 5.55
CA ASP A 15 2.30 16.20 5.64
C ASP A 15 2.43 16.69 7.08
N ALA A 16 1.45 16.41 7.94
CA ALA A 16 1.46 16.81 9.35
C ALA A 16 2.35 15.90 10.21
N LEU A 17 2.80 14.76 9.69
CA LEU A 17 3.67 13.86 10.41
C LEU A 17 5.09 14.43 10.51
N ASP A 18 5.78 14.10 11.61
CA ASP A 18 7.20 14.38 11.75
C ASP A 18 7.98 13.77 10.59
N VAL A 19 9.00 14.48 10.10
CA VAL A 19 9.87 14.02 9.02
C VAL A 19 10.47 12.65 9.34
N LYS A 20 10.85 12.41 10.59
CA LYS A 20 11.42 11.13 11.01
C LYS A 20 10.42 10.00 10.90
N ILE A 21 9.15 10.26 11.22
CA ILE A 21 8.08 9.26 11.11
C ILE A 21 7.84 8.92 9.65
N ARG A 22 7.77 9.93 8.78
CA ARG A 22 7.60 9.71 7.34
C ARG A 22 8.74 8.89 6.76
N ALA A 23 9.97 9.24 7.11
CA ALA A 23 11.15 8.52 6.64
C ALA A 23 11.14 7.06 7.10
N ARG A 24 10.76 6.80 8.34
CA ARG A 24 10.68 5.45 8.89
C ARG A 24 9.61 4.62 8.18
N ARG A 25 8.45 5.20 7.92
CA ARG A 25 7.37 4.50 7.20
C ARG A 25 7.81 4.14 5.78
N ARG A 26 8.47 5.08 5.08
CA ARG A 26 8.99 4.82 3.74
C ARG A 26 10.06 3.74 3.74
N ALA A 27 10.93 3.75 4.75
CA ALA A 27 11.99 2.75 4.87
C ALA A 27 11.44 1.34 5.08
N ASN A 28 10.26 1.22 5.68
CA ASN A 28 9.60 -0.06 5.93
C ASN A 28 8.73 -0.53 4.76
N CYS A 29 8.73 0.20 3.65
CA CYS A 29 8.03 -0.21 2.42
C CYS A 29 9.07 -0.50 1.34
N PRO A 30 9.13 -1.71 0.79
CA PRO A 30 10.12 -2.04 -0.26
C PRO A 30 10.15 -1.08 -1.44
N LEU A 31 9.00 -0.53 -1.87
CA LEU A 31 8.99 0.48 -2.92
C LEU A 31 9.43 1.87 -2.44
N GLY A 32 9.53 2.08 -1.13
CA GLY A 32 10.13 3.27 -0.56
C GLY A 32 9.29 4.54 -0.58
N ILE A 33 8.02 4.44 -0.95
CA ILE A 33 7.14 5.60 -1.02
C ILE A 33 5.70 5.20 -0.71
N GLU A 34 4.95 6.12 -0.10
CA GLU A 34 3.51 5.96 0.12
C GLU A 34 2.73 6.01 -1.19
N ALA A 35 1.58 5.36 -1.21
CA ALA A 35 0.70 5.38 -2.37
C ALA A 35 -0.02 6.71 -2.50
N LYS A 36 -0.40 7.03 -3.71
CA LYS A 36 -1.37 8.10 -4.00
C LYS A 36 -2.75 7.48 -4.07
N GLY A 37 -3.79 8.30 -3.87
CA GLY A 37 -5.16 7.82 -4.01
C GLY A 37 -5.43 7.13 -5.34
N ALA A 38 -4.84 7.63 -6.43
CA ALA A 38 -4.97 7.04 -7.76
C ALA A 38 -4.45 5.60 -7.83
N ASP A 39 -3.39 5.28 -7.08
CA ASP A 39 -2.83 3.92 -7.08
C ASP A 39 -3.85 2.90 -6.57
N ILE A 40 -4.57 3.26 -5.52
CA ILE A 40 -5.60 2.40 -4.95
C ILE A 40 -6.85 2.41 -5.82
N ALA A 41 -7.24 3.57 -6.34
CA ALA A 41 -8.41 3.70 -7.21
C ALA A 41 -8.28 2.83 -8.46
N ASN A 42 -7.07 2.72 -9.03
CA ASN A 42 -6.82 1.88 -10.20
C ASN A 42 -7.03 0.40 -9.89
N VAL A 43 -6.64 -0.07 -8.71
CA VAL A 43 -6.89 -1.45 -8.29
C VAL A 43 -8.38 -1.70 -8.11
N VAL A 44 -9.08 -0.78 -7.45
CA VAL A 44 -10.53 -0.90 -7.24
C VAL A 44 -11.27 -0.88 -8.58
N ALA A 45 -10.87 -0.02 -9.51
CA ALA A 45 -11.46 0.05 -10.85
C ALA A 45 -11.28 -1.28 -11.60
N PHE A 46 -10.10 -1.88 -11.53
CA PHE A 46 -9.86 -3.20 -12.12
C PHE A 46 -10.78 -4.26 -11.52
N LEU A 47 -10.87 -4.31 -10.18
CA LEU A 47 -11.70 -5.29 -9.48
C LEU A 47 -13.20 -5.11 -9.77
N ALA A 48 -13.62 -3.88 -10.06
CA ALA A 48 -15.00 -3.58 -10.42
C ALA A 48 -15.31 -3.82 -11.89
N SER A 49 -14.29 -4.06 -12.70
CA SER A 49 -14.44 -4.24 -14.16
C SER A 49 -14.63 -5.68 -14.55
N GLU A 50 -15.03 -5.90 -15.81
CA GLU A 50 -15.13 -7.24 -16.39
C GLU A 50 -13.77 -7.91 -16.53
N GLU A 51 -12.69 -7.14 -16.53
CA GLU A 51 -11.33 -7.67 -16.65
C GLU A 51 -10.97 -8.57 -15.47
N SER A 52 -11.61 -8.40 -14.30
CA SER A 52 -11.43 -9.29 -13.16
C SER A 52 -12.48 -10.41 -13.11
N GLY A 53 -13.10 -10.73 -14.22
CA GLY A 53 -14.26 -11.63 -14.29
C GLY A 53 -14.02 -13.05 -13.79
N ASN A 54 -12.76 -13.50 -13.77
CA ASN A 54 -12.42 -14.85 -13.27
C ASN A 54 -11.80 -14.80 -11.88
N MET A 55 -12.11 -13.77 -11.09
CA MET A 55 -11.58 -13.58 -9.73
C MET A 55 -12.71 -13.49 -8.72
N THR A 56 -12.59 -14.24 -7.63
CA THR A 56 -13.47 -14.09 -6.47
C THR A 56 -12.77 -14.64 -5.24
N GLY A 57 -13.14 -14.11 -4.08
CA GLY A 57 -12.56 -14.54 -2.81
C GLY A 57 -11.12 -14.06 -2.59
N GLU A 58 -10.63 -13.12 -3.39
CA GLU A 58 -9.26 -12.66 -3.35
C GLU A 58 -9.11 -11.37 -2.54
N ILE A 59 -8.00 -11.26 -1.83
CA ILE A 59 -7.58 -10.00 -1.19
C ILE A 59 -6.37 -9.50 -1.98
N VAL A 60 -6.55 -8.39 -2.69
CA VAL A 60 -5.48 -7.79 -3.48
C VAL A 60 -4.77 -6.74 -2.63
N THR A 61 -3.52 -7.01 -2.28
CA THR A 61 -2.73 -6.12 -1.43
C THR A 61 -2.00 -5.09 -2.31
N CYS A 62 -2.15 -3.82 -1.96
CA CYS A 62 -1.56 -2.70 -2.69
C CYS A 62 -0.89 -1.76 -1.68
N ASP A 63 0.25 -2.18 -1.13
CA ASP A 63 0.89 -1.57 0.03
C ASP A 63 2.39 -1.31 -0.16
N ALA A 64 2.86 -1.22 -1.39
CA ALA A 64 4.27 -1.02 -1.70
C ALA A 64 5.17 -2.13 -1.14
N GLY A 65 4.60 -3.30 -0.87
CA GLY A 65 5.34 -4.46 -0.36
C GLY A 65 5.49 -4.50 1.16
N CYS A 66 4.90 -3.56 1.89
CA CYS A 66 5.09 -3.46 3.34
C CYS A 66 4.72 -4.76 4.07
N SER A 67 3.62 -5.39 3.70
CA SER A 67 3.16 -6.62 4.34
C SER A 67 3.99 -7.85 3.97
N CYS A 68 4.79 -7.76 2.91
CA CYS A 68 5.67 -8.84 2.46
C CYS A 68 7.08 -8.74 3.03
N GLN A 69 7.38 -7.67 3.75
CA GLN A 69 8.70 -7.45 4.33
C GLN A 69 8.89 -8.36 5.54
N HIS A 70 9.90 -9.24 5.48
CA HIS A 70 10.14 -10.21 6.53
C HIS A 70 10.58 -9.56 7.85
N MET A 71 11.43 -8.54 7.74
CA MET A 71 11.95 -7.80 8.90
C MET A 71 11.85 -6.30 8.64
N PRO A 72 11.58 -5.48 9.67
CA PRO A 72 11.62 -4.03 9.49
C PRO A 72 12.99 -3.57 9.03
N ALA A 73 13.01 -2.53 8.18
CA ALA A 73 14.26 -2.01 7.62
C ALA A 73 15.18 -1.39 8.67
N ASP A 74 14.63 -1.01 9.82
CA ASP A 74 15.38 -0.39 10.91
C ASP A 74 15.84 -1.40 11.98
N VAL A 75 15.69 -2.69 11.71
CA VAL A 75 16.19 -3.74 12.62
C VAL A 75 17.66 -4.01 12.28
N ASP A 76 18.49 -3.96 13.30
CA ASP A 76 19.91 -4.26 13.19
C ASP A 76 20.15 -5.74 13.52
N PHE A 77 20.83 -6.41 12.64
CA PHE A 77 21.15 -7.84 12.80
C PHE A 77 22.57 -8.03 13.32
#